data_4cd715fb7e785c319d4072c83b4c0724
#
_entry.id   4cd715fb7e785c319d4072c83b4c0724
#
_cell.length_a   1.000
_cell.length_b   1.000
_cell.length_c   1.000
_cell.angle_alpha   90.00
_cell.angle_beta   90.00
_cell.angle_gamma   90.00
#
_symmetry.space_group_name_H-M   'P 1'
#
loop_
_entity.id
_entity.type
_entity.pdbx_description
1 polymer ?
#
loop_
_entity_poly.entity_id
_entity_poly.type
_entity_poly.pdbx_seq_one_letter_code
_entity_poly.pdbx_strand_id
1 'polypeptide(L)'
;MTATRRLCLALDLTDDADLIADYERHHRAVWPEVKAGIRRAGIHDMEIWRVGDRLVMIIEVTDDFDPAAKAEADAADPRIRQWEALMARFQRPLPQARPGEKWAAMTRIFKLD
;
A
#
# COMPACT_ATOMS: atom_id res chain seq x y z
N MET A 1 -13.22 13.00 -18.73
CA MET A 1 -12.17 12.08 -18.31
C MET A 1 -11.49 12.66 -17.07
N THR A 2 -11.41 11.88 -15.99
CA THR A 2 -10.70 12.33 -14.79
C THR A 2 -9.20 12.14 -15.00
N ALA A 3 -8.42 13.19 -14.74
CA ALA A 3 -6.97 13.08 -14.79
C ALA A 3 -6.48 12.19 -13.64
N THR A 4 -5.43 11.43 -13.88
CA THR A 4 -4.83 10.55 -12.90
C THR A 4 -3.33 10.78 -12.82
N ARG A 5 -2.74 10.32 -11.71
CA ARG A 5 -1.30 10.34 -11.52
C ARG A 5 -0.85 9.02 -10.87
N ARG A 6 0.40 8.70 -11.06
CA ARG A 6 0.97 7.46 -10.53
C ARG A 6 1.89 7.78 -9.36
N LEU A 7 1.77 6.99 -8.30
CA LEU A 7 2.63 7.09 -7.13
C LEU A 7 3.32 5.74 -6.90
N CYS A 8 4.54 5.80 -6.39
CA CYS A 8 5.33 4.62 -6.05
C CYS A 8 5.71 4.68 -4.58
N LEU A 9 5.56 3.56 -3.87
CA LEU A 9 5.85 3.48 -2.45
C LEU A 9 6.63 2.20 -2.16
N ALA A 10 7.44 2.21 -1.11
CA ALA A 10 8.24 1.06 -0.74
C ALA A 10 8.03 0.67 0.72
N LEU A 11 8.12 -0.64 0.98
CA LEU A 11 8.00 -1.21 2.31
C LEU A 11 8.77 -2.52 2.34
N ASP A 12 9.40 -2.83 3.47
CA ASP A 12 10.05 -4.11 3.61
C ASP A 12 9.16 -5.10 4.36
N LEU A 13 9.44 -6.39 4.16
CA LEU A 13 8.90 -7.47 4.95
C LEU A 13 9.97 -7.95 5.92
N THR A 14 9.55 -8.64 6.98
CA THR A 14 10.48 -9.38 7.81
C THR A 14 11.18 -10.43 6.93
N ASP A 15 12.51 -10.49 7.00
CA ASP A 15 13.31 -11.39 6.15
C ASP A 15 13.22 -12.82 6.65
N ASP A 16 12.09 -13.45 6.36
CA ASP A 16 11.78 -14.82 6.76
C ASP A 16 10.92 -15.44 5.65
N ALA A 17 11.42 -16.55 5.09
CA ALA A 17 10.78 -17.16 3.91
C ALA A 17 9.33 -17.59 4.17
N ASP A 18 9.05 -18.11 5.36
CA ASP A 18 7.68 -18.56 5.67
C ASP A 18 6.73 -17.38 5.84
N LEU A 19 7.19 -16.31 6.47
CA LEU A 19 6.39 -15.09 6.64
C LEU A 19 6.13 -14.42 5.29
N ILE A 20 7.13 -14.38 4.41
CA ILE A 20 6.97 -13.84 3.06
C ILE A 20 5.93 -14.64 2.28
N ALA A 21 6.01 -15.98 2.35
CA ALA A 21 5.04 -16.85 1.68
C ALA A 21 3.62 -16.62 2.22
N ASP A 22 3.46 -16.45 3.53
CA ASP A 22 2.17 -16.17 4.16
C ASP A 22 1.63 -14.80 3.71
N TYR A 23 2.49 -13.80 3.63
CA TYR A 23 2.10 -12.46 3.17
C TYR A 23 1.54 -12.53 1.75
N GLU A 24 2.24 -13.23 0.85
CA GLU A 24 1.79 -13.41 -0.52
C GLU A 24 0.47 -14.19 -0.59
N ARG A 25 0.31 -15.19 0.26
CA ARG A 25 -0.92 -15.98 0.31
C ARG A 25 -2.11 -15.12 0.68
N HIS A 26 -1.97 -14.22 1.66
CA HIS A 26 -3.04 -13.30 2.04
C HIS A 26 -3.43 -12.40 0.86
N HIS A 27 -2.47 -12.01 0.02
CA HIS A 27 -2.73 -11.13 -1.11
C HIS A 27 -3.40 -11.82 -2.31
N ARG A 28 -3.50 -13.15 -2.30
CA ARG A 28 -4.32 -13.87 -3.29
C ARG A 28 -5.80 -13.78 -2.98
N ALA A 29 -6.16 -13.35 -1.78
CA ALA A 29 -7.55 -13.27 -1.33
C ALA A 29 -7.74 -12.04 -0.44
N VAL A 30 -7.39 -10.87 -0.96
CA VAL A 30 -7.60 -9.60 -0.25
C VAL A 30 -9.08 -9.42 0.06
N TRP A 31 -9.37 -9.03 1.29
CA TRP A 31 -10.76 -8.90 1.76
C TRP A 31 -11.55 -7.86 0.94
N PRO A 32 -12.82 -8.17 0.60
CA PRO A 32 -13.62 -7.24 -0.22
C PRO A 32 -13.74 -5.84 0.36
N GLU A 33 -13.83 -5.71 1.68
CA GLU A 33 -13.93 -4.41 2.36
C GLU A 33 -12.67 -3.58 2.15
N VAL A 34 -11.51 -4.23 2.11
CA VAL A 34 -10.22 -3.56 1.85
C VAL A 34 -10.18 -3.03 0.42
N LYS A 35 -10.55 -3.87 -0.55
CA LYS A 35 -10.61 -3.47 -1.96
C LYS A 35 -11.57 -2.32 -2.17
N ALA A 36 -12.75 -2.38 -1.53
CA ALA A 36 -13.74 -1.32 -1.62
C ALA A 36 -13.21 0.00 -1.06
N GLY A 37 -12.50 -0.06 0.07
CA GLY A 37 -11.88 1.13 0.66
C GLY A 37 -10.83 1.76 -0.22
N ILE A 38 -10.01 0.93 -0.89
CA ILE A 38 -9.01 1.40 -1.85
C ILE A 38 -9.69 2.16 -2.98
N ARG A 39 -10.72 1.58 -3.58
CA ARG A 39 -11.44 2.21 -4.69
C ARG A 39 -12.13 3.50 -4.29
N ARG A 40 -12.77 3.52 -3.11
CA ARG A 40 -13.43 4.72 -2.60
C ARG A 40 -12.47 5.88 -2.37
N ALA A 41 -11.21 5.57 -2.04
CA ALA A 41 -10.18 6.59 -1.82
C ALA A 41 -9.73 7.27 -3.12
N GLY A 42 -10.12 6.76 -4.28
CA GLY A 42 -9.70 7.32 -5.56
C GLY A 42 -8.50 6.62 -6.17
N ILE A 43 -8.20 5.40 -5.72
CA ILE A 43 -7.15 4.56 -6.30
C ILE A 43 -7.79 3.69 -7.37
N HIS A 44 -7.44 3.95 -8.63
CA HIS A 44 -8.00 3.24 -9.78
C HIS A 44 -7.26 1.95 -10.07
N ASP A 45 -5.98 1.88 -9.75
CA ASP A 45 -5.17 0.70 -9.99
C ASP A 45 -4.11 0.59 -8.90
N MET A 46 -3.77 -0.64 -8.56
CA MET A 46 -2.76 -0.92 -7.53
C MET A 46 -2.04 -2.21 -7.86
N GLU A 47 -0.73 -2.16 -7.86
CA GLU A 47 0.11 -3.33 -7.99
C GLU A 47 1.14 -3.33 -6.87
N ILE A 48 1.46 -4.52 -6.36
CA ILE A 48 2.56 -4.69 -5.41
C ILE A 48 3.54 -5.68 -6.01
N TRP A 49 4.79 -5.29 -6.09
CA TRP A 49 5.88 -6.09 -6.62
C TRP A 49 6.87 -6.39 -5.50
N ARG A 50 7.53 -7.52 -5.55
CA ARG A 50 8.47 -7.95 -4.51
C ARG A 50 9.79 -8.39 -5.13
N VAL A 51 10.90 -7.99 -4.47
CA VAL A 51 12.22 -8.59 -4.68
C VAL A 51 12.82 -8.84 -3.30
N GLY A 52 13.17 -10.10 -3.00
CA GLY A 52 13.64 -10.46 -1.66
C GLY A 52 12.62 -10.11 -0.60
N ASP A 53 13.01 -9.32 0.38
CA ASP A 53 12.13 -8.83 1.44
C ASP A 53 11.61 -7.42 1.18
N ARG A 54 11.80 -6.88 -0.03
CA ARG A 54 11.36 -5.53 -0.39
C ARG A 54 10.14 -5.54 -1.28
N LEU A 55 9.18 -4.68 -0.93
CA LEU A 55 7.97 -4.46 -1.72
C LEU A 55 8.01 -3.08 -2.36
N VAL A 56 7.48 -3.01 -3.58
CA VAL A 56 7.19 -1.73 -4.23
C VAL A 56 5.72 -1.76 -4.62
N MET A 57 4.99 -0.72 -4.22
CA MET A 57 3.58 -0.54 -4.58
C MET A 57 3.49 0.56 -5.62
N ILE A 58 2.80 0.28 -6.72
CA ILE A 58 2.53 1.26 -7.77
C ILE A 58 1.02 1.48 -7.77
N ILE A 59 0.59 2.73 -7.57
CA ILE A 59 -0.83 3.06 -7.57
C ILE A 59 -1.11 4.17 -8.58
N GLU A 60 -2.28 4.08 -9.21
CA GLU A 60 -2.80 5.13 -10.06
C GLU A 60 -3.98 5.78 -9.35
N VAL A 61 -3.90 7.07 -9.12
CA VAL A 61 -4.85 7.79 -8.27
C VAL A 61 -5.44 8.98 -9.03
N THR A 62 -6.61 9.44 -8.58
CA THR A 62 -7.21 10.68 -9.08
C THR A 62 -6.38 11.88 -8.65
N ASP A 63 -6.52 13.00 -9.37
CA ASP A 63 -5.78 14.22 -9.05
C ASP A 63 -6.09 14.77 -7.65
N ASP A 64 -7.30 14.51 -7.17
CA ASP A 64 -7.74 14.97 -5.86
C ASP A 64 -7.47 13.95 -4.75
N PHE A 65 -6.73 12.87 -5.05
CA PHE A 65 -6.38 11.86 -4.05
C PHE A 65 -5.63 12.49 -2.88
N ASP A 66 -6.12 12.24 -1.67
CA ASP A 66 -5.54 12.76 -0.44
C ASP A 66 -5.17 11.60 0.49
N PRO A 67 -3.86 11.32 0.68
CA PRO A 67 -3.43 10.23 1.57
C PRO A 67 -3.93 10.39 3.01
N ALA A 68 -4.04 11.62 3.51
CA ALA A 68 -4.53 11.87 4.86
C ALA A 68 -5.99 11.49 5.00
N ALA A 69 -6.81 11.84 4.01
CA ALA A 69 -8.23 11.46 3.99
C ALA A 69 -8.40 9.95 3.92
N LYS A 70 -7.57 9.27 3.12
CA LYS A 70 -7.59 7.81 3.05
C LYS A 70 -7.25 7.19 4.41
N ALA A 71 -6.20 7.70 5.07
CA ALA A 71 -5.79 7.19 6.37
C ALA A 71 -6.90 7.34 7.41
N GLU A 72 -7.61 8.47 7.41
CA GLU A 72 -8.76 8.69 8.31
C GLU A 72 -9.89 7.71 8.02
N ALA A 73 -10.24 7.51 6.76
CA ALA A 73 -11.30 6.59 6.36
C ALA A 73 -10.96 5.15 6.75
N ASP A 74 -9.71 4.73 6.53
CA ASP A 74 -9.24 3.40 6.90
C ASP A 74 -9.29 3.19 8.42
N ALA A 75 -8.89 4.20 9.18
CA ALA A 75 -8.90 4.13 10.64
C ALA A 75 -10.32 4.07 11.21
N ALA A 76 -11.32 4.58 10.48
CA ALA A 76 -12.72 4.56 10.88
C ALA A 76 -13.42 3.24 10.55
N ASP A 77 -12.82 2.39 9.71
CA ASP A 77 -13.42 1.12 9.28
C ASP A 77 -12.81 -0.04 10.08
N PRO A 78 -13.60 -0.71 10.94
CA PRO A 78 -13.07 -1.80 11.77
C PRO A 78 -12.48 -2.96 10.96
N ARG A 79 -13.06 -3.26 9.80
CA ARG A 79 -12.59 -4.37 8.97
C ARG A 79 -11.24 -4.05 8.33
N ILE A 80 -11.06 -2.82 7.87
CA ILE A 80 -9.79 -2.37 7.31
C ILE A 80 -8.73 -2.33 8.42
N ARG A 81 -9.08 -1.89 9.63
CA ARG A 81 -8.13 -1.93 10.75
C ARG A 81 -7.66 -3.34 11.07
N GLN A 82 -8.56 -4.32 10.98
CA GLN A 82 -8.20 -5.73 11.18
C GLN A 82 -7.21 -6.20 10.13
N TRP A 83 -7.43 -5.84 8.86
CA TRP A 83 -6.49 -6.16 7.78
C TRP A 83 -5.13 -5.51 8.00
N GLU A 84 -5.12 -4.24 8.36
CA GLU A 84 -3.87 -3.51 8.62
C GLU A 84 -3.09 -4.12 9.78
N ALA A 85 -3.77 -4.52 10.85
CA ALA A 85 -3.14 -5.17 11.99
C ALA A 85 -2.56 -6.53 11.59
N LEU A 86 -3.26 -7.28 10.74
CA LEU A 86 -2.76 -8.55 10.22
C LEU A 86 -1.51 -8.33 9.36
N MET A 87 -1.54 -7.36 8.45
CA MET A 87 -0.41 -7.07 7.58
C MET A 87 0.81 -6.57 8.35
N ALA A 88 0.58 -5.78 9.40
CA ALA A 88 1.67 -5.25 10.22
C ALA A 88 2.56 -6.34 10.83
N ARG A 89 2.02 -7.54 11.01
CA ARG A 89 2.78 -8.67 11.53
C ARG A 89 3.91 -9.11 10.60
N PHE A 90 3.80 -8.82 9.32
CA PHE A 90 4.76 -9.21 8.29
C PHE A 90 5.66 -8.06 7.85
N GLN A 91 5.29 -6.83 8.16
CA GLN A 91 5.86 -5.63 7.57
C GLN A 91 6.90 -4.99 8.47
N ARG A 92 7.93 -4.41 7.81
CA ARG A 92 9.00 -3.67 8.48
C ARG A 92 9.21 -2.36 7.72
N PRO A 93 8.72 -1.23 8.25
CA PRO A 93 8.88 0.06 7.57
C PRO A 93 10.35 0.41 7.31
N LEU A 94 10.60 1.08 6.20
CA LEU A 94 11.93 1.55 5.84
C LEU A 94 12.40 2.65 6.80
N PRO A 95 13.71 2.82 6.99
CA PRO A 95 14.24 3.96 7.75
C PRO A 95 13.79 5.32 7.18
N GLN A 96 13.53 5.38 5.86
CA GLN A 96 13.10 6.60 5.17
C GLN A 96 11.63 6.91 5.38
N ALA A 97 10.83 6.00 5.96
CA ALA A 97 9.43 6.28 6.24
C ALA A 97 9.32 7.38 7.30
N ARG A 98 8.39 8.31 7.07
CA ARG A 98 8.12 9.37 8.05
C ARG A 98 7.38 8.80 9.25
N PRO A 99 7.44 9.47 10.42
CA PRO A 99 6.66 9.01 11.57
C PRO A 99 5.18 8.86 11.20
N GLY A 100 4.62 7.70 11.54
CA GLY A 100 3.22 7.38 11.22
C GLY A 100 2.98 6.82 9.83
N GLU A 101 3.97 6.86 8.94
CA GLU A 101 3.88 6.23 7.63
C GLU A 101 4.34 4.77 7.69
N LYS A 102 3.59 3.91 7.04
CA LYS A 102 3.99 2.51 6.84
C LYS A 102 4.77 2.37 5.54
N TRP A 103 4.15 2.78 4.43
CA TRP A 103 4.78 2.79 3.11
C TRP A 103 5.51 4.11 2.90
N ALA A 104 6.78 4.03 2.50
CA ALA A 104 7.58 5.21 2.23
C ALA A 104 7.35 5.67 0.80
N ALA A 105 6.98 6.93 0.62
CA ALA A 105 6.78 7.50 -0.72
C ALA A 105 8.12 7.61 -1.44
N MET A 106 8.13 7.19 -2.70
CA MET A 106 9.32 7.28 -3.55
C MET A 106 9.24 8.51 -4.43
N THR A 107 10.40 9.10 -4.71
CA THR A 107 10.50 10.27 -5.59
C THR A 107 10.75 9.79 -7.01
N ARG A 108 9.91 10.23 -7.96
CA ARG A 108 10.15 9.91 -9.38
C ARG A 108 11.32 10.77 -9.87
N ILE A 109 12.37 10.10 -10.35
CA ILE A 109 13.58 10.79 -10.82
C ILE A 109 13.67 10.84 -12.34
N PHE A 110 12.82 10.11 -13.04
CA PHE A 110 12.80 10.09 -14.50
C PHE A 110 11.43 9.66 -14.99
N LYS A 111 11.00 10.29 -16.05
CA LYS A 111 9.80 9.89 -16.80
C LYS A 111 10.10 10.07 -18.28
N LEU A 112 9.89 9.00 -19.05
CA LEU A 112 10.05 9.06 -20.50
C LEU A 112 8.90 9.86 -21.11
N ASP A 113 9.23 10.86 -21.90
CA ASP A 113 8.24 11.72 -22.59
C ASP A 113 8.02 11.32 -24.05
#